data_7347baae92c6f978d987cf39c1ce76b3
#
_entry.id   7347baae92c6f978d987cf39c1ce76b3
#
_cell.length_a   1.000
_cell.length_b   1.000
_cell.length_c   1.000
_cell.angle_alpha   90.00
_cell.angle_beta   90.00
_cell.angle_gamma   90.00
#
_symmetry.space_group_name_H-M   'P 1'
#
loop_
_entity.id
_entity.type
_entity.pdbx_description
1 polymer ?
#
loop_
_entity_poly.entity_id
_entity_poly.type
_entity_poly.pdbx_seq_one_letter_code
_entity_poly.pdbx_strand_id
1 'polypeptide(L)' 'MIFRASPDVEVGDRFKRRGTSRRVYIIERFIERPDHPRHVRLVCIENSETLTVALSALFDGKYFERVES' A
#
# COMPACT_ATOMS: atom_id res chain seq x y z
N MET A 1 -7.37 -13.59 21.34
CA MET A 1 -7.83 -12.66 20.34
C MET A 1 -6.72 -11.75 19.88
N ILE A 2 -6.65 -11.52 18.62
CA ILE A 2 -5.60 -10.70 18.07
C ILE A 2 -6.12 -9.34 17.70
N PHE A 3 -5.42 -8.34 18.16
CA PHE A 3 -5.73 -7.00 17.78
C PHE A 3 -4.82 -6.56 16.69
N ARG A 4 -5.41 -5.91 15.72
CA ARG A 4 -4.60 -5.27 14.71
C ARG A 4 -4.63 -3.79 15.00
N ALA A 5 -3.50 -3.27 15.30
CA ALA A 5 -3.39 -1.86 15.55
C ALA A 5 -3.54 -1.04 14.28
N SER A 6 -3.43 -1.68 13.15
CA SER A 6 -3.52 -1.00 11.88
C SER A 6 -4.56 -1.66 11.02
N PRO A 7 -4.96 -1.00 9.92
CA PRO A 7 -5.92 -1.57 9.01
C PRO A 7 -5.46 -2.91 8.50
N ASP A 8 -6.41 -3.69 8.07
CA ASP A 8 -6.15 -5.03 7.62
C ASP A 8 -5.59 -5.03 6.21
N VAL A 9 -4.29 -4.94 6.11
CA VAL A 9 -3.61 -5.10 4.84
C VAL A 9 -2.47 -6.05 5.04
N GLU A 10 -2.16 -6.79 3.99
CA GLU A 10 -1.12 -7.80 4.02
C GLU A 10 -0.28 -7.69 2.77
N VAL A 11 0.91 -8.26 2.85
CA VAL A 11 1.74 -8.42 1.67
C VAL A 11 0.91 -9.15 0.61
N GLY A 12 0.94 -8.64 -0.61
CA GLY A 12 0.17 -9.22 -1.70
C GLY A 12 -1.14 -8.51 -1.98
N ASP A 13 -1.59 -7.67 -1.06
CA ASP A 13 -2.81 -6.89 -1.33
C ASP A 13 -2.55 -5.91 -2.43
N ARG A 14 -3.60 -5.60 -3.19
CA ARG A 14 -3.50 -4.77 -4.37
C ARG A 14 -4.20 -3.45 -4.17
N PHE A 15 -3.56 -2.41 -4.70
CA PHE A 15 -4.12 -1.07 -4.66
C PHE A 15 -3.96 -0.44 -6.03
N LYS A 16 -5.00 0.26 -6.44
CA LYS A 16 -4.99 0.97 -7.71
C LYS A 16 -4.73 2.44 -7.43
N ARG A 17 -3.82 3.03 -8.19
CA ARG A 17 -3.52 4.44 -8.02
C ARG A 17 -4.59 5.26 -8.72
N ARG A 18 -5.08 6.28 -8.01
CA ARG A 18 -6.06 7.17 -8.57
C ARG A 18 -5.37 8.21 -9.44
N GLY A 19 -6.13 8.79 -10.34
CA GLY A 19 -5.61 9.81 -11.22
C GLY A 19 -5.56 9.32 -12.65
N THR A 20 -4.66 9.92 -13.43
CA THR A 20 -4.57 9.61 -14.85
C THR A 20 -4.02 8.22 -15.11
N SER A 21 -3.23 7.72 -14.19
CA SER A 21 -2.64 6.40 -14.34
C SER A 21 -3.45 5.40 -13.54
N ARG A 22 -3.87 4.33 -14.17
CA ARG A 22 -4.65 3.31 -13.50
C ARG A 22 -3.79 2.11 -13.15
N ARG A 23 -2.61 2.38 -12.69
CA ARG A 23 -1.67 1.32 -12.40
C ARG A 23 -2.05 0.62 -11.11
N VAL A 24 -1.87 -0.68 -11.10
CA VAL A 24 -2.14 -1.51 -9.93
C VAL A 24 -0.82 -1.84 -9.27
N TYR A 25 -0.78 -1.66 -7.96
CA TYR A 25 0.40 -1.93 -7.16
C TYR A 25 0.08 -3.02 -6.16
N ILE A 26 1.09 -3.83 -5.85
CA ILE A 26 0.98 -4.87 -4.85
C ILE A 26 1.88 -4.51 -3.69
N ILE A 27 1.41 -4.73 -2.47
CA ILE A 27 2.25 -4.53 -1.29
C ILE A 27 3.35 -5.58 -1.31
N GLU A 28 4.58 -5.12 -1.40
CA GLU A 28 5.73 -6.00 -1.40
C GLU A 28 6.19 -6.30 0.01
N ARG A 29 6.24 -5.28 0.85
CA ARG A 29 6.65 -5.46 2.23
C ARG A 29 6.31 -4.21 3.03
N PHE A 30 6.30 -4.38 4.34
CA PHE A 30 6.13 -3.26 5.25
C PHE A 30 7.50 -2.77 5.68
N ILE A 31 7.61 -1.45 5.86
CA ILE A 31 8.83 -0.83 6.32
C ILE A 31 8.53 -0.17 7.64
N GLU A 32 9.20 -0.63 8.69
CA GLU A 32 8.97 -0.12 10.03
C GLU A 32 10.29 0.37 10.61
N ARG A 33 10.25 1.59 11.12
CA ARG A 33 11.39 2.19 11.77
C ARG A 33 10.93 2.80 13.08
N PRO A 34 11.76 2.74 14.12
CA PRO A 34 11.33 3.17 15.45
C PRO A 34 10.81 4.59 15.51
N ASP A 35 11.43 5.50 14.76
CA ASP A 35 11.09 6.90 14.86
C ASP A 35 10.26 7.44 13.72
N HIS A 36 9.64 6.56 12.94
CA HIS A 36 8.91 7.00 11.76
C HIS A 36 7.58 6.28 11.66
N PRO A 37 6.59 6.92 11.03
CA PRO A 37 5.34 6.25 10.76
C PRO A 37 5.62 5.02 9.89
N ARG A 38 4.72 4.05 9.98
CA ARG A 38 4.85 2.86 9.20
C ARG A 38 4.68 3.17 7.71
N HIS A 39 5.54 2.59 6.91
CA HIS A 39 5.49 2.74 5.45
C HIS A 39 5.35 1.37 4.80
N VAL A 40 4.98 1.38 3.54
CA VAL A 40 4.92 0.14 2.76
C VAL A 40 5.64 0.37 1.46
N ARG A 41 6.21 -0.71 0.95
CA ARG A 41 6.79 -0.71 -0.37
C ARG A 41 5.83 -1.39 -1.31
N LEU A 42 5.50 -0.70 -2.39
CA LEU A 42 4.59 -1.19 -3.40
C LEU A 42 5.35 -1.47 -4.68
N VAL A 43 4.91 -2.47 -5.41
CA VAL A 43 5.49 -2.76 -6.70
C VAL A 43 4.38 -2.78 -7.73
N CYS A 44 4.61 -2.09 -8.84
CA CYS A 44 3.65 -2.02 -9.92
C CYS A 44 3.65 -3.34 -10.69
N ILE A 45 2.47 -3.90 -10.90
CA ILE A 45 2.34 -5.16 -11.59
C ILE A 45 2.85 -5.08 -13.01
N GLU A 46 2.62 -3.96 -13.67
CA GLU A 46 2.89 -3.86 -15.10
C GLU A 46 4.35 -3.62 -15.45
N ASN A 47 5.04 -2.83 -14.64
CA ASN A 47 6.39 -2.45 -15.03
C ASN A 47 7.41 -2.64 -13.92
N SER A 48 7.03 -3.25 -12.82
CA SER A 48 7.92 -3.52 -11.70
C SER A 48 8.45 -2.27 -11.02
N GLU A 49 7.86 -1.13 -11.30
CA GLU A 49 8.23 0.10 -10.63
C GLU A 49 7.86 0.03 -9.16
N THR A 50 8.72 0.55 -8.29
CA THR A 50 8.45 0.50 -6.86
C THR A 50 8.17 1.89 -6.32
N LEU A 51 7.31 1.94 -5.31
CA LEU A 51 7.00 3.15 -4.58
C LEU A 51 7.04 2.84 -3.10
N THR A 52 7.50 3.81 -2.33
CA THR A 52 7.42 3.72 -0.88
C THR A 52 6.48 4.82 -0.41
N VAL A 53 5.42 4.42 0.29
CA VAL A 53 4.43 5.39 0.74
C VAL A 53 4.10 5.12 2.20
N ALA A 54 3.61 6.14 2.89
CA ALA A 54 3.14 5.95 4.24
C ALA A 54 1.93 5.05 4.21
N LEU A 55 1.83 4.17 5.20
CA LEU A 55 0.70 3.26 5.27
C LEU A 55 -0.63 4.03 5.28
N SER A 56 -0.67 5.16 5.97
CA SER A 56 -1.89 5.97 6.02
C SER A 56 -2.30 6.46 4.65
N ALA A 57 -1.37 6.63 3.73
CA ALA A 57 -1.71 7.11 2.40
C ALA A 57 -2.53 6.09 1.63
N LEU A 58 -2.39 4.82 1.93
CA LEU A 58 -3.19 3.79 1.27
C LEU A 58 -4.66 3.89 1.65
N PHE A 59 -4.94 4.42 2.82
CA PHE A 59 -6.31 4.49 3.32
C PHE A 59 -6.93 5.86 3.19
N ASP A 60 -6.18 6.79 2.65
CA ASP A 60 -6.65 8.16 2.50
C ASP A 60 -7.81 8.24 1.51
N GLY A 61 -7.78 7.39 0.50
CA GLY A 61 -8.82 7.44 -0.50
C GLY A 61 -8.55 8.47 -1.58
N LYS A 62 -7.59 9.33 -1.37
CA LYS A 62 -7.25 10.35 -2.37
C LYS A 62 -6.29 9.83 -3.41
N TYR A 63 -5.39 8.94 -2.99
CA TYR A 63 -4.31 8.50 -3.86
C TYR A 63 -4.44 7.06 -4.30
N PHE A 64 -5.03 6.23 -3.47
CA PHE A 64 -5.12 4.81 -3.76
C PHE A 64 -6.50 4.28 -3.44
N GLU A 65 -6.85 3.23 -4.16
CA GLU A 65 -8.12 2.55 -3.97
C GLU A 65 -7.84 1.06 -3.89
N ARG A 66 -8.36 0.41 -2.87
CA ARG A 66 -8.12 -1.01 -2.71
C ARG A 66 -8.80 -1.79 -3.82
N VAL A 67 -8.10 -2.76 -4.37
CA VAL A 67 -8.63 -3.62 -5.41
C VAL A 67 -9.04 -4.93 -4.77
N GLU A 68 -10.30 -5.26 -4.91
CA GLU A 68 -10.81 -6.53 -4.42
C GLU A 68 -10.58 -7.58 -5.49
N SER A 69 -10.16 -8.73 -5.07
CA SER A 69 -9.94 -9.82 -6.03
C SER A 69 -11.04 -10.85 -5.93
#